data_289ea6a9da51339ca3dc7fa4bed13eb2
#
_entry.id   289ea6a9da51339ca3dc7fa4bed13eb2
#
_cell.length_a   1.000
_cell.length_b   1.000
_cell.length_c   1.000
_cell.angle_alpha   90.00
_cell.angle_beta   90.00
_cell.angle_gamma   90.00
#
_symmetry.space_group_name_H-M   'P 1'
#
loop_
_entity.id
_entity.type
_entity.pdbx_description
1 polymer ?
#
loop_
_entity_poly.entity_id
_entity_poly.type
_entity_poly.pdbx_seq_one_letter_code
_entity_poly.pdbx_strand_id
1 'polypeptide(L)'
;MRTALPASRPRARAAPRPAPPPPPMVIVMISIMVLSVLAAGFAFSMKVETKLARNANSEADLEWLGRSGVEYARWVLGNSLLNPQQPYDSLDQPWATGYGILGPTNNPIGEVQKTIELGRGSFTWTITDLERKFNINSPEPVLQQILPQALNLMGVSPGESTALINSILDWTDRDDQTHVEGAESRYYESSDPPYFAKNGPIDDMAELLFVKGMTPEIYYGLSSTNYQPSYYSQQRNRFVRGRSPVPTVAVGLTDLFTPISTGRVNVNTAPVEVLMVLPGVNEIIANAIHSRAMEPSDISGLTGPFRTVDQLRSLPDVPLELVR
;
A
#
# COMPACT_ATOMS: atom_id res chain seq x y z
N MET A 1 116.95 -30.53 -2.91
CA MET A 1 115.87 -31.52 -2.70
C MET A 1 114.69 -30.80 -1.98
N ARG A 2 113.69 -30.47 -2.72
CA ARG A 2 112.44 -29.90 -2.21
C ARG A 2 111.33 -30.91 -2.41
N THR A 3 110.90 -31.51 -1.33
CA THR A 3 109.75 -32.43 -1.28
C THR A 3 108.47 -31.64 -1.36
N ALA A 4 107.67 -31.92 -2.41
CA ALA A 4 106.37 -31.34 -2.59
C ALA A 4 105.32 -32.07 -1.72
N LEU A 5 104.52 -31.29 -0.97
CA LEU A 5 103.37 -31.76 -0.19
C LEU A 5 102.15 -32.04 -1.15
N PRO A 6 101.45 -33.12 -0.92
CA PRO A 6 100.24 -33.40 -1.72
C PRO A 6 99.08 -32.53 -1.44
N ALA A 7 98.41 -32.01 -2.48
CA ALA A 7 97.24 -31.17 -2.42
C ALA A 7 96.00 -31.91 -1.81
N SER A 8 95.41 -31.34 -0.84
CA SER A 8 94.19 -31.86 -0.25
C SER A 8 92.94 -31.72 -1.20
N ARG A 9 92.31 -32.81 -1.49
CA ARG A 9 91.10 -32.90 -2.31
C ARG A 9 89.91 -32.24 -1.54
N PRO A 10 89.11 -31.39 -2.20
CA PRO A 10 87.95 -30.81 -1.55
C PRO A 10 86.90 -31.92 -1.21
N ARG A 11 86.43 -31.93 0.05
CA ARG A 11 85.36 -32.84 0.44
C ARG A 11 84.09 -32.43 -0.26
N ALA A 12 83.54 -33.33 -1.08
CA ALA A 12 82.21 -33.19 -1.67
C ALA A 12 81.15 -33.01 -0.55
N ARG A 13 80.40 -31.90 -0.61
CA ARG A 13 79.26 -31.62 0.30
C ARG A 13 78.21 -32.69 0.02
N ALA A 14 77.90 -33.55 0.97
CA ALA A 14 76.86 -34.56 0.87
C ALA A 14 75.54 -33.88 0.60
N ALA A 15 74.79 -34.31 -0.40
CA ALA A 15 73.42 -33.83 -0.71
C ALA A 15 72.54 -34.09 0.52
N PRO A 16 71.62 -33.14 0.84
CA PRO A 16 70.68 -33.32 1.93
C PRO A 16 69.87 -34.61 1.68
N ARG A 17 69.79 -35.44 2.72
CA ARG A 17 68.94 -36.65 2.68
C ARG A 17 67.49 -36.25 2.46
N PRO A 18 66.75 -36.91 1.54
CA PRO A 18 65.34 -36.66 1.40
C PRO A 18 64.64 -36.92 2.73
N ALA A 19 63.66 -36.03 3.07
CA ALA A 19 62.88 -36.19 4.29
C ALA A 19 62.16 -37.56 4.30
N PRO A 20 62.06 -38.24 5.45
CA PRO A 20 61.35 -39.53 5.51
C PRO A 20 59.89 -39.32 5.10
N PRO A 21 59.26 -40.25 4.39
CA PRO A 21 57.87 -40.15 4.04
C PRO A 21 57.02 -40.07 5.29
N PRO A 22 55.96 -39.25 5.26
CA PRO A 22 55.07 -39.13 6.41
C PRO A 22 54.47 -40.49 6.77
N PRO A 23 54.26 -40.78 8.09
CA PRO A 23 53.72 -42.08 8.48
C PRO A 23 52.36 -42.30 7.83
N PRO A 24 52.02 -43.50 7.33
CA PRO A 24 50.80 -43.79 6.58
C PRO A 24 49.53 -43.40 7.33
N MET A 25 49.55 -43.42 8.64
CA MET A 25 48.46 -42.99 9.50
C MET A 25 48.14 -41.51 9.35
N VAL A 26 49.12 -40.63 9.16
CA VAL A 26 48.93 -39.20 8.95
C VAL A 26 48.25 -38.90 7.61
N ILE A 27 48.65 -39.66 6.55
CA ILE A 27 48.03 -39.53 5.24
C ILE A 27 46.56 -39.91 5.29
N VAL A 28 46.19 -41.00 6.00
CA VAL A 28 44.81 -41.45 6.17
C VAL A 28 44.00 -40.41 6.96
N MET A 29 44.54 -39.83 8.05
CA MET A 29 43.86 -38.78 8.81
C MET A 29 43.60 -37.54 7.99
N ILE A 30 44.59 -37.08 7.17
CA ILE A 30 44.40 -35.94 6.27
C ILE A 30 43.33 -36.24 5.21
N SER A 31 43.34 -37.45 4.64
CA SER A 31 42.35 -37.87 3.65
C SER A 31 40.93 -37.89 4.21
N ILE A 32 40.76 -38.42 5.42
CA ILE A 32 39.47 -38.39 6.13
C ILE A 32 39.03 -36.97 6.40
N MET A 33 39.92 -36.09 6.86
CA MET A 33 39.58 -34.69 7.13
C MET A 33 39.14 -33.97 5.84
N VAL A 34 39.87 -34.14 4.73
CA VAL A 34 39.52 -33.54 3.44
C VAL A 34 38.18 -34.06 2.93
N LEU A 35 37.95 -35.38 3.01
CA LEU A 35 36.68 -35.98 2.60
C LEU A 35 35.53 -35.52 3.47
N SER A 36 35.74 -35.34 4.78
CA SER A 36 34.71 -34.82 5.72
C SER A 36 34.32 -33.38 5.38
N VAL A 37 35.31 -32.53 5.05
CA VAL A 37 35.05 -31.14 4.64
C VAL A 37 34.28 -31.10 3.31
N LEU A 38 34.69 -31.93 2.33
CA LEU A 38 33.98 -32.02 1.05
C LEU A 38 32.55 -32.53 1.22
N ALA A 39 32.36 -33.58 2.04
CA ALA A 39 31.03 -34.11 2.34
C ALA A 39 30.13 -33.08 3.05
N ALA A 40 30.67 -32.32 4.02
CA ALA A 40 29.97 -31.25 4.68
C ALA A 40 29.59 -30.13 3.70
N GLY A 41 30.50 -29.72 2.82
CA GLY A 41 30.23 -28.75 1.77
C GLY A 41 29.11 -29.20 0.81
N PHE A 42 29.19 -30.47 0.36
CA PHE A 42 28.16 -31.04 -0.50
C PHE A 42 26.76 -31.11 0.21
N ALA A 43 26.75 -31.56 1.46
CA ALA A 43 25.51 -31.61 2.25
C ALA A 43 24.90 -30.21 2.46
N PHE A 44 25.73 -29.18 2.67
CA PHE A 44 25.29 -27.81 2.76
C PHE A 44 24.70 -27.31 1.44
N SER A 45 25.39 -27.55 0.31
CA SER A 45 24.90 -27.17 -1.02
C SER A 45 23.54 -27.84 -1.33
N MET A 46 23.40 -29.13 -1.10
CA MET A 46 22.13 -29.82 -1.30
C MET A 46 21.01 -29.27 -0.41
N LYS A 47 21.31 -28.88 0.83
CA LYS A 47 20.33 -28.27 1.72
C LYS A 47 19.86 -26.91 1.20
N VAL A 48 20.76 -26.10 0.65
CA VAL A 48 20.43 -24.81 0.02
C VAL A 48 19.58 -25.03 -1.23
N GLU A 49 19.99 -25.93 -2.12
CA GLU A 49 19.24 -26.25 -3.34
C GLU A 49 17.83 -26.76 -3.04
N THR A 50 17.70 -27.64 -2.03
CA THR A 50 16.40 -28.16 -1.60
C THR A 50 15.50 -27.03 -1.08
N LYS A 51 16.04 -26.05 -0.33
CA LYS A 51 15.28 -24.89 0.12
C LYS A 51 14.86 -24.01 -1.05
N LEU A 52 15.77 -23.75 -2.02
CA LEU A 52 15.46 -22.94 -3.20
C LEU A 52 14.37 -23.63 -4.05
N ALA A 53 14.47 -24.93 -4.27
CA ALA A 53 13.46 -25.69 -5.01
C ALA A 53 12.09 -25.67 -4.30
N ARG A 54 12.07 -25.78 -2.97
CA ARG A 54 10.83 -25.65 -2.18
C ARG A 54 10.23 -24.25 -2.29
N ASN A 55 11.06 -23.20 -2.21
CA ASN A 55 10.60 -21.83 -2.35
C ASN A 55 10.02 -21.55 -3.74
N ALA A 56 10.70 -22.02 -4.80
CA ALA A 56 10.23 -21.90 -6.18
C ALA A 56 8.87 -22.59 -6.40
N ASN A 57 8.69 -23.80 -5.83
CA ASN A 57 7.40 -24.48 -5.89
C ASN A 57 6.31 -23.77 -5.08
N SER A 58 6.70 -23.18 -3.92
CA SER A 58 5.76 -22.43 -3.09
C SER A 58 5.30 -21.13 -3.74
N GLU A 59 6.11 -20.50 -4.57
CA GLU A 59 5.75 -19.27 -5.29
C GLU A 59 4.60 -19.53 -6.27
N ALA A 60 4.66 -20.61 -7.04
CA ALA A 60 3.57 -21.01 -7.93
C ALA A 60 2.28 -21.34 -7.14
N ASP A 61 2.40 -22.04 -6.01
CA ASP A 61 1.25 -22.36 -5.16
C ASP A 61 0.62 -21.07 -4.59
N LEU A 62 1.44 -20.09 -4.17
CA LEU A 62 0.97 -18.80 -3.66
C LEU A 62 0.27 -17.97 -4.76
N GLU A 63 0.80 -17.98 -5.99
CA GLU A 63 0.14 -17.31 -7.11
C GLU A 63 -1.26 -17.89 -7.38
N TRP A 64 -1.38 -19.23 -7.41
CA TRP A 64 -2.68 -19.88 -7.57
C TRP A 64 -3.64 -19.63 -6.42
N LEU A 65 -3.14 -19.58 -5.17
CA LEU A 65 -3.95 -19.20 -4.01
C LEU A 65 -4.44 -17.74 -4.14
N GLY A 66 -3.58 -16.81 -4.56
CA GLY A 66 -3.96 -15.42 -4.79
C GLY A 66 -5.04 -15.28 -5.87
N ARG A 67 -4.88 -15.96 -7.00
CA ARG A 67 -5.89 -15.99 -8.07
C ARG A 67 -7.21 -16.57 -7.60
N SER A 68 -7.14 -17.67 -6.83
CA SER A 68 -8.34 -18.29 -6.24
C SER A 68 -9.07 -17.33 -5.29
N GLY A 69 -8.32 -16.53 -4.53
CA GLY A 69 -8.89 -15.48 -3.66
C GLY A 69 -9.65 -14.42 -4.44
N VAL A 70 -9.11 -13.96 -5.57
CA VAL A 70 -9.78 -12.99 -6.44
C VAL A 70 -11.07 -13.58 -7.04
N GLU A 71 -11.03 -14.82 -7.54
CA GLU A 71 -12.23 -15.47 -8.11
C GLU A 71 -13.29 -15.74 -7.03
N TYR A 72 -12.86 -16.08 -5.82
CA TYR A 72 -13.79 -16.23 -4.69
C TYR A 72 -14.45 -14.90 -4.32
N ALA A 73 -13.69 -13.81 -4.26
CA ALA A 73 -14.23 -12.47 -4.03
C ALA A 73 -15.23 -12.04 -5.12
N ARG A 74 -14.93 -12.33 -6.39
CA ARG A 74 -15.86 -12.11 -7.51
C ARG A 74 -17.15 -12.90 -7.35
N TRP A 75 -17.05 -14.16 -6.93
CA TRP A 75 -18.23 -14.98 -6.68
C TRP A 75 -19.08 -14.40 -5.54
N VAL A 76 -18.46 -13.93 -4.45
CA VAL A 76 -19.17 -13.27 -3.33
C VAL A 76 -19.93 -12.04 -3.82
N LEU A 77 -19.28 -11.16 -4.60
CA LEU A 77 -19.93 -9.97 -5.16
C LEU A 77 -21.06 -10.34 -6.13
N GLY A 78 -20.83 -11.32 -7.01
CA GLY A 78 -21.86 -11.78 -7.94
C GLY A 78 -23.11 -12.29 -7.23
N ASN A 79 -22.96 -13.00 -6.12
CA ASN A 79 -24.09 -13.44 -5.31
C ASN A 79 -24.77 -12.30 -4.55
N SER A 80 -24.03 -11.28 -4.11
CA SER A 80 -24.61 -10.10 -3.46
C SER A 80 -25.54 -9.35 -4.40
N LEU A 81 -25.21 -9.25 -5.68
CA LEU A 81 -26.05 -8.62 -6.70
C LEU A 81 -27.38 -9.35 -6.95
N LEU A 82 -27.48 -10.64 -6.59
CA LEU A 82 -28.71 -11.41 -6.75
C LEU A 82 -29.75 -11.17 -5.66
N ASN A 83 -29.41 -10.36 -4.63
CA ASN A 83 -30.34 -10.05 -3.54
C ASN A 83 -31.21 -8.82 -3.90
N PRO A 84 -32.48 -9.01 -4.31
CA PRO A 84 -33.33 -7.89 -4.72
C PRO A 84 -33.75 -6.99 -3.56
N GLN A 85 -33.56 -7.42 -2.31
CA GLN A 85 -33.89 -6.64 -1.14
C GLN A 85 -32.83 -5.61 -0.77
N GLN A 86 -31.62 -5.75 -1.33
CA GLN A 86 -30.49 -4.85 -1.11
C GLN A 86 -29.92 -4.33 -2.43
N PRO A 87 -30.62 -3.43 -3.13
CA PRO A 87 -30.18 -2.85 -4.40
C PRO A 87 -29.11 -1.76 -4.24
N TYR A 88 -28.37 -1.78 -3.15
CA TYR A 88 -27.33 -0.82 -2.77
C TYR A 88 -26.14 -1.55 -2.18
N ASP A 89 -24.96 -0.95 -2.24
CA ASP A 89 -23.76 -1.47 -1.60
C ASP A 89 -23.56 -0.82 -0.22
N SER A 90 -23.32 -1.68 0.78
CA SER A 90 -23.16 -1.25 2.18
C SER A 90 -22.28 -2.21 2.97
N LEU A 91 -21.75 -1.75 4.09
CA LEU A 91 -20.82 -2.53 4.92
C LEU A 91 -21.50 -3.65 5.73
N ASP A 92 -22.83 -3.73 5.75
CA ASP A 92 -23.59 -4.82 6.38
C ASP A 92 -23.78 -6.03 5.45
N GLN A 93 -23.34 -5.95 4.19
CA GLN A 93 -23.43 -7.03 3.21
C GLN A 93 -22.36 -8.10 3.41
N PRO A 94 -22.59 -9.35 2.90
CA PRO A 94 -21.67 -10.47 3.06
C PRO A 94 -20.25 -10.21 2.56
N TRP A 95 -20.09 -9.41 1.53
CA TRP A 95 -18.77 -9.07 0.99
C TRP A 95 -17.92 -8.25 1.99
N ALA A 96 -18.55 -7.46 2.86
CA ALA A 96 -17.87 -6.64 3.86
C ALA A 96 -17.72 -7.38 5.21
N THR A 97 -18.81 -7.93 5.74
CA THR A 97 -18.85 -8.54 7.07
C THR A 97 -18.58 -10.03 7.10
N GLY A 98 -18.83 -10.74 6.00
CA GLY A 98 -18.90 -12.20 5.95
C GLY A 98 -20.27 -12.77 6.34
N TYR A 99 -21.16 -11.94 6.90
CA TYR A 99 -22.51 -12.34 7.33
C TYR A 99 -23.57 -11.45 6.69
N GLY A 100 -24.74 -12.02 6.37
CA GLY A 100 -25.91 -11.22 6.01
C GLY A 100 -26.53 -10.53 7.24
N ILE A 101 -27.36 -9.52 7.00
CA ILE A 101 -28.02 -8.71 8.04
C ILE A 101 -28.79 -9.52 9.07
N LEU A 102 -29.33 -10.66 8.66
CA LEU A 102 -30.14 -11.53 9.52
C LEU A 102 -29.31 -12.64 10.20
N GLY A 103 -27.98 -12.57 10.10
CA GLY A 103 -27.06 -13.57 10.64
C GLY A 103 -26.93 -14.81 9.74
N PRO A 104 -26.18 -15.83 10.20
CA PRO A 104 -25.79 -16.97 9.37
C PRO A 104 -26.95 -17.81 8.83
N THR A 105 -28.11 -17.78 9.47
CA THR A 105 -29.28 -18.61 9.11
C THR A 105 -30.12 -18.06 7.96
N ASN A 106 -30.06 -16.75 7.66
CA ASN A 106 -30.90 -16.10 6.67
C ASN A 106 -30.14 -15.48 5.50
N ASN A 107 -28.84 -15.72 5.43
CA ASN A 107 -28.01 -15.33 4.28
C ASN A 107 -28.20 -16.35 3.16
N PRO A 108 -28.69 -15.97 1.97
CA PRO A 108 -28.87 -16.89 0.85
C PRO A 108 -27.54 -17.53 0.37
N ILE A 109 -26.41 -16.93 0.70
CA ILE A 109 -25.08 -17.42 0.36
C ILE A 109 -24.48 -18.29 1.49
N GLY A 110 -25.09 -18.27 2.69
CA GLY A 110 -24.52 -18.87 3.90
C GLY A 110 -23.44 -17.98 4.54
N GLU A 111 -22.67 -18.55 5.45
CA GLU A 111 -21.51 -17.88 6.03
C GLU A 111 -20.39 -17.76 5.00
N VAL A 112 -19.96 -16.53 4.72
CA VAL A 112 -18.86 -16.26 3.80
C VAL A 112 -17.57 -16.21 4.62
N GLN A 113 -16.78 -17.28 4.55
CA GLN A 113 -15.53 -17.35 5.29
C GLN A 113 -14.49 -16.38 4.71
N LYS A 114 -13.91 -15.55 5.56
CA LYS A 114 -12.83 -14.61 5.15
C LYS A 114 -11.50 -15.30 4.91
N THR A 115 -11.27 -16.43 5.54
CA THR A 115 -10.07 -17.26 5.33
C THR A 115 -10.50 -18.61 4.78
N ILE A 116 -9.96 -18.97 3.63
CA ILE A 116 -10.24 -20.23 2.94
C ILE A 116 -8.98 -21.08 2.94
N GLU A 117 -9.10 -22.32 3.42
CA GLU A 117 -8.04 -23.30 3.29
C GLU A 117 -8.18 -24.02 1.94
N LEU A 118 -7.10 -24.05 1.17
CA LEU A 118 -7.05 -24.70 -0.14
C LEU A 118 -5.74 -25.47 -0.31
N GLY A 119 -5.83 -26.79 -0.39
CA GLY A 119 -4.67 -27.65 -0.52
C GLY A 119 -3.76 -27.60 0.71
N ARG A 120 -2.53 -27.12 0.53
CA ARG A 120 -1.53 -26.96 1.61
C ARG A 120 -1.40 -25.54 2.13
N GLY A 121 -2.21 -24.61 1.61
CA GLY A 121 -2.16 -23.20 1.97
C GLY A 121 -3.54 -22.66 2.29
N SER A 122 -3.57 -21.38 2.63
CA SER A 122 -4.80 -20.64 2.86
C SER A 122 -4.66 -19.25 2.27
N PHE A 123 -5.78 -18.63 1.93
CA PHE A 123 -5.82 -17.23 1.57
C PHE A 123 -6.89 -16.51 2.38
N THR A 124 -6.62 -15.24 2.66
CA THR A 124 -7.58 -14.31 3.25
C THR A 124 -7.90 -13.25 2.22
N TRP A 125 -9.15 -12.91 2.09
CA TRP A 125 -9.60 -11.90 1.14
C TRP A 125 -10.28 -10.73 1.86
N THR A 126 -10.16 -9.55 1.25
CA THR A 126 -10.85 -8.34 1.70
C THR A 126 -11.29 -7.58 0.45
N ILE A 127 -12.54 -7.14 0.45
CA ILE A 127 -13.08 -6.28 -0.60
C ILE A 127 -13.24 -4.89 -0.03
N THR A 128 -12.78 -3.90 -0.75
CA THR A 128 -12.96 -2.49 -0.42
C THR A 128 -13.72 -1.81 -1.54
N ASP A 129 -14.84 -1.18 -1.20
CA ASP A 129 -15.59 -0.34 -2.12
C ASP A 129 -14.77 0.93 -2.41
N LEU A 130 -14.42 1.18 -3.67
CA LEU A 130 -13.70 2.40 -4.06
C LEU A 130 -14.63 3.60 -4.28
N GLU A 131 -15.93 3.38 -4.43
CA GLU A 131 -16.93 4.45 -4.42
C GLU A 131 -17.06 5.12 -3.04
N ARG A 132 -16.44 4.56 -2.00
CA ARG A 132 -16.33 5.19 -0.68
C ARG A 132 -15.38 6.40 -0.63
N LYS A 133 -14.67 6.69 -1.75
CA LYS A 133 -13.67 7.76 -1.88
C LYS A 133 -14.02 8.67 -3.05
N PHE A 134 -13.50 9.90 -3.02
CA PHE A 134 -13.61 10.82 -4.14
C PHE A 134 -12.74 10.38 -5.32
N ASN A 135 -13.19 10.70 -6.54
CA ASN A 135 -12.37 10.50 -7.72
C ASN A 135 -11.43 11.69 -7.91
N ILE A 136 -10.11 11.44 -7.89
CA ILE A 136 -9.10 12.48 -8.13
C ILE A 136 -9.11 12.99 -9.58
N ASN A 137 -9.70 12.23 -10.51
CA ASN A 137 -9.89 12.61 -11.91
C ASN A 137 -11.24 13.29 -12.16
N SER A 138 -11.93 13.73 -11.11
CA SER A 138 -13.16 14.52 -11.27
C SER A 138 -12.88 15.83 -12.00
N PRO A 139 -13.89 16.39 -12.70
CA PRO A 139 -13.73 17.68 -13.37
C PRO A 139 -13.25 18.77 -12.41
N GLU A 140 -12.44 19.71 -12.93
CA GLU A 140 -11.83 20.80 -12.17
C GLU A 140 -12.80 21.54 -11.23
N PRO A 141 -14.03 21.93 -11.62
CA PRO A 141 -14.96 22.62 -10.71
C PRO A 141 -15.31 21.80 -9.48
N VAL A 142 -15.31 20.47 -9.59
CA VAL A 142 -15.58 19.55 -8.45
C VAL A 142 -14.33 19.47 -7.57
N LEU A 143 -13.14 19.31 -8.17
CA LEU A 143 -11.88 19.26 -7.43
C LEU A 143 -11.61 20.56 -6.67
N GLN A 144 -11.92 21.72 -7.26
CA GLN A 144 -11.81 23.01 -6.61
C GLN A 144 -12.72 23.19 -5.38
N GLN A 145 -13.80 22.39 -5.26
CA GLN A 145 -14.64 22.37 -4.08
C GLN A 145 -14.16 21.38 -3.02
N ILE A 146 -13.65 20.23 -3.43
CA ILE A 146 -13.34 19.10 -2.55
C ILE A 146 -11.93 19.19 -1.99
N LEU A 147 -10.92 19.49 -2.84
CA LEU A 147 -9.51 19.49 -2.42
C LEU A 147 -9.21 20.50 -1.30
N PRO A 148 -9.73 21.74 -1.33
CA PRO A 148 -9.51 22.69 -0.23
C PRO A 148 -10.03 22.17 1.11
N GLN A 149 -11.18 21.50 1.12
CA GLN A 149 -11.77 20.93 2.33
C GLN A 149 -10.95 19.73 2.83
N ALA A 150 -10.51 18.85 1.92
CA ALA A 150 -9.64 17.73 2.24
C ALA A 150 -8.31 18.20 2.85
N LEU A 151 -7.64 19.16 2.22
CA LEU A 151 -6.36 19.69 2.70
C LEU A 151 -6.50 20.47 4.02
N ASN A 152 -7.62 21.19 4.21
CA ASN A 152 -7.93 21.85 5.46
C ASN A 152 -8.16 20.83 6.60
N LEU A 153 -8.84 19.70 6.31
CA LEU A 153 -9.02 18.61 7.26
C LEU A 153 -7.66 18.01 7.71
N MET A 154 -6.70 17.94 6.79
CA MET A 154 -5.32 17.50 7.08
C MET A 154 -4.47 18.59 7.77
N GLY A 155 -4.98 19.81 7.95
CA GLY A 155 -4.26 20.92 8.56
C GLY A 155 -3.21 21.59 7.66
N VAL A 156 -3.34 21.45 6.35
CA VAL A 156 -2.49 22.16 5.36
C VAL A 156 -2.86 23.63 5.37
N SER A 157 -1.85 24.52 5.36
CA SER A 157 -2.10 25.96 5.36
C SER A 157 -2.78 26.42 4.05
N PRO A 158 -3.61 27.48 4.05
CA PRO A 158 -4.32 27.92 2.84
C PRO A 158 -3.42 28.25 1.64
N GLY A 159 -2.25 28.83 1.89
CA GLY A 159 -1.29 29.13 0.81
C GLY A 159 -0.67 27.86 0.20
N GLU A 160 -0.23 26.93 1.03
CA GLU A 160 0.28 25.63 0.56
C GLU A 160 -0.82 24.80 -0.13
N SER A 161 -2.06 24.87 0.38
CA SER A 161 -3.22 24.22 -0.21
C SER A 161 -3.48 24.73 -1.63
N THR A 162 -3.51 26.04 -1.84
CA THR A 162 -3.74 26.63 -3.18
C THR A 162 -2.66 26.21 -4.17
N ALA A 163 -1.39 26.30 -3.77
CA ALA A 163 -0.27 25.90 -4.64
C ALA A 163 -0.33 24.41 -5.00
N LEU A 164 -0.68 23.56 -4.04
CA LEU A 164 -0.78 22.11 -4.27
C LEU A 164 -1.97 21.76 -5.17
N ILE A 165 -3.15 22.36 -4.92
CA ILE A 165 -4.34 22.15 -5.76
C ILE A 165 -4.04 22.52 -7.22
N ASN A 166 -3.49 23.72 -7.44
CA ASN A 166 -3.16 24.18 -8.77
C ASN A 166 -2.09 23.30 -9.45
N SER A 167 -1.13 22.78 -8.67
CA SER A 167 -0.15 21.82 -9.21
C SER A 167 -0.76 20.46 -9.56
N ILE A 168 -1.81 20.01 -8.84
CA ILE A 168 -2.56 18.79 -9.20
C ILE A 168 -3.39 19.02 -10.47
N LEU A 169 -3.99 20.20 -10.62
CA LEU A 169 -4.75 20.57 -11.83
C LEU A 169 -3.82 20.61 -13.05
N ASP A 170 -2.68 21.30 -12.95
CA ASP A 170 -1.65 21.36 -14.01
C ASP A 170 -1.10 19.96 -14.37
N TRP A 171 -1.02 19.07 -13.38
CA TRP A 171 -0.58 17.67 -13.62
C TRP A 171 -1.57 16.89 -14.46
N THR A 172 -2.87 17.20 -14.36
CA THR A 172 -3.96 16.43 -14.95
C THR A 172 -4.57 17.04 -16.19
N ASP A 173 -4.44 18.33 -16.42
CA ASP A 173 -4.97 18.97 -17.62
C ASP A 173 -4.10 18.66 -18.86
N ARG A 174 -4.51 19.13 -20.03
CA ARG A 174 -3.89 18.75 -21.31
C ARG A 174 -3.03 19.82 -21.91
N ASP A 175 -2.98 20.98 -21.30
CA ASP A 175 -2.20 22.08 -21.81
C ASP A 175 -0.94 22.34 -20.95
N ASP A 176 -0.13 23.32 -21.29
CA ASP A 176 1.08 23.70 -20.55
C ASP A 176 0.92 25.12 -19.95
N GLN A 177 -0.32 25.56 -19.66
CA GLN A 177 -0.59 26.84 -19.04
C GLN A 177 -0.62 26.73 -17.54
N THR A 178 0.46 27.13 -16.89
CA THR A 178 0.60 27.05 -15.44
C THR A 178 -0.45 27.88 -14.71
N HIS A 179 -1.22 27.26 -13.83
CA HIS A 179 -2.07 27.93 -12.85
C HIS A 179 -1.24 28.77 -11.87
N VAL A 180 -1.89 29.69 -11.15
CA VAL A 180 -1.22 30.52 -10.15
C VAL A 180 -0.55 29.64 -9.10
N GLU A 181 0.78 29.75 -8.96
CA GLU A 181 1.61 28.92 -8.08
C GLU A 181 1.61 27.41 -8.42
N GLY A 182 1.01 27.01 -9.53
CA GLY A 182 1.01 25.65 -10.04
C GLY A 182 2.35 25.19 -10.61
N ALA A 183 2.38 24.08 -11.36
CA ALA A 183 3.60 23.56 -11.97
C ALA A 183 3.29 22.71 -13.20
N GLU A 184 3.90 23.08 -14.31
CA GLU A 184 3.88 22.38 -15.59
C GLU A 184 5.22 21.71 -15.91
N SER A 185 5.32 21.06 -17.06
CA SER A 185 6.50 20.31 -17.51
C SER A 185 7.80 21.11 -17.36
N ARG A 186 7.78 22.41 -17.63
CA ARG A 186 8.96 23.28 -17.45
C ARG A 186 9.50 23.32 -16.02
N TYR A 187 8.63 23.19 -15.02
CA TYR A 187 9.03 23.11 -13.62
C TYR A 187 9.73 21.79 -13.34
N TYR A 188 9.14 20.67 -13.79
CA TYR A 188 9.61 19.31 -13.52
C TYR A 188 10.88 18.96 -14.30
N GLU A 189 11.12 19.56 -15.46
CA GLU A 189 12.38 19.44 -16.22
C GLU A 189 13.60 19.97 -15.45
N SER A 190 13.39 20.89 -14.50
CA SER A 190 14.45 21.40 -13.64
C SER A 190 14.78 20.50 -12.43
N SER A 191 14.06 19.40 -12.24
CA SER A 191 14.27 18.44 -11.16
C SER A 191 15.44 17.50 -11.43
N ASP A 192 15.92 16.81 -10.42
CA ASP A 192 16.97 15.78 -10.57
C ASP A 192 16.47 14.45 -9.98
N PRO A 193 16.19 13.42 -10.80
CA PRO A 193 16.20 13.41 -12.28
C PRO A 193 15.07 14.25 -12.89
N PRO A 194 15.25 14.80 -14.11
CA PRO A 194 14.21 15.56 -14.80
C PRO A 194 13.08 14.66 -15.28
N TYR A 195 11.84 15.15 -15.22
CA TYR A 195 10.64 14.49 -15.73
C TYR A 195 9.65 15.52 -16.26
N PHE A 196 8.52 15.09 -16.80
CA PHE A 196 7.48 15.94 -17.37
C PHE A 196 6.20 15.82 -16.55
N ALA A 197 5.35 16.86 -16.59
CA ALA A 197 3.97 16.72 -16.14
C ALA A 197 3.26 15.65 -16.98
N LYS A 198 2.30 14.95 -16.38
CA LYS A 198 1.58 13.88 -17.09
C LYS A 198 0.63 14.42 -18.16
N ASN A 199 0.06 15.60 -17.94
CA ASN A 199 -0.95 16.26 -18.78
C ASN A 199 -2.09 15.29 -19.15
N GLY A 200 -2.58 14.58 -18.13
CA GLY A 200 -3.60 13.55 -18.30
C GLY A 200 -4.09 12.96 -16.99
N PRO A 201 -5.13 12.12 -17.04
CA PRO A 201 -5.71 11.54 -15.83
C PRO A 201 -4.71 10.71 -15.04
N ILE A 202 -4.83 10.74 -13.72
CA ILE A 202 -4.04 9.94 -12.78
C ILE A 202 -4.48 8.48 -12.88
N ASP A 203 -3.54 7.57 -13.13
CA ASP A 203 -3.80 6.12 -13.17
C ASP A 203 -3.54 5.47 -11.81
N ASP A 204 -2.53 5.95 -11.09
CA ASP A 204 -2.16 5.50 -9.76
C ASP A 204 -2.00 6.70 -8.81
N MET A 205 -2.56 6.60 -7.61
CA MET A 205 -2.41 7.66 -6.59
C MET A 205 -0.95 8.00 -6.31
N ALA A 206 -0.02 7.06 -6.46
CA ALA A 206 1.40 7.28 -6.25
C ALA A 206 2.00 8.35 -7.19
N GLU A 207 1.36 8.65 -8.33
CA GLU A 207 1.77 9.73 -9.22
C GLU A 207 1.74 11.09 -8.52
N LEU A 208 0.83 11.29 -7.56
CA LEU A 208 0.75 12.52 -6.77
C LEU A 208 2.05 12.83 -6.01
N LEU A 209 2.87 11.83 -5.69
CA LEU A 209 4.17 12.04 -5.04
C LEU A 209 5.17 12.81 -5.92
N PHE A 210 4.93 12.87 -7.23
CA PHE A 210 5.72 13.64 -8.18
C PHE A 210 5.21 15.09 -8.35
N VAL A 211 4.02 15.40 -7.84
CA VAL A 211 3.41 16.72 -7.97
C VAL A 211 4.08 17.72 -7.02
N LYS A 212 4.35 18.92 -7.53
CA LYS A 212 4.93 20.02 -6.74
C LYS A 212 4.09 20.29 -5.47
N GLY A 213 4.78 20.40 -4.34
CA GLY A 213 4.15 20.67 -3.03
C GLY A 213 3.59 19.43 -2.34
N MET A 214 3.52 18.28 -3.01
CA MET A 214 3.12 17.03 -2.35
C MET A 214 4.20 16.57 -1.37
N THR A 215 3.78 16.23 -0.16
CA THR A 215 4.66 15.65 0.85
C THR A 215 4.14 14.27 1.26
N PRO A 216 5.00 13.38 1.76
CA PRO A 216 4.56 12.09 2.28
C PRO A 216 3.51 12.21 3.40
N GLU A 217 3.56 13.27 4.20
CA GLU A 217 2.60 13.53 5.26
C GLU A 217 1.20 13.84 4.69
N ILE A 218 1.13 14.63 3.62
CA ILE A 218 -0.14 14.93 2.93
C ILE A 218 -0.64 13.70 2.19
N TYR A 219 0.27 12.95 1.57
CA TYR A 219 -0.08 11.79 0.76
C TYR A 219 -0.59 10.63 1.61
N TYR A 220 0.18 10.19 2.62
CA TYR A 220 -0.14 9.02 3.45
C TYR A 220 -0.94 9.37 4.72
N GLY A 221 -0.93 10.61 5.18
CA GLY A 221 -1.43 11.00 6.48
C GLY A 221 -0.45 10.70 7.63
N LEU A 222 -0.63 11.39 8.74
CA LEU A 222 0.27 11.30 9.91
C LEU A 222 0.15 9.96 10.66
N SER A 223 -0.98 9.27 10.53
CA SER A 223 -1.25 7.98 11.20
C SER A 223 -0.92 6.76 10.35
N SER A 224 -0.45 6.94 9.12
CA SER A 224 -0.18 5.81 8.23
C SER A 224 0.98 4.98 8.73
N THR A 225 0.79 3.67 8.79
CA THR A 225 1.88 2.70 9.07
C THR A 225 2.96 2.71 7.98
N ASN A 226 2.64 3.22 6.80
CA ASN A 226 3.57 3.38 5.68
C ASN A 226 4.40 4.66 5.77
N TYR A 227 4.01 5.61 6.64
CA TYR A 227 4.75 6.83 6.88
C TYR A 227 5.71 6.64 8.06
N GLN A 228 7.00 6.59 7.76
CA GLN A 228 8.07 6.72 8.76
C GLN A 228 8.64 8.14 8.66
N PRO A 229 8.37 9.02 9.62
CA PRO A 229 8.91 10.38 9.57
C PRO A 229 10.44 10.32 9.51
N SER A 230 11.01 10.92 8.47
CA SER A 230 12.47 11.00 8.35
C SER A 230 13.04 11.84 9.51
N TYR A 231 14.28 11.54 9.91
CA TYR A 231 14.99 12.29 10.97
C TYR A 231 15.01 13.81 10.69
N TYR A 232 15.03 14.19 9.42
CA TYR A 232 15.02 15.59 8.97
C TYR A 232 13.66 16.27 9.16
N SER A 233 12.55 15.57 9.01
CA SER A 233 11.21 16.14 9.22
C SER A 233 10.95 16.41 10.71
N GLN A 234 11.46 15.56 11.60
CA GLN A 234 11.37 15.77 13.05
C GLN A 234 12.17 16.98 13.54
N GLN A 235 13.31 17.30 12.92
CA GLN A 235 14.08 18.50 13.26
C GLN A 235 13.40 19.78 12.75
N ARG A 236 12.80 19.76 11.57
CA ARG A 236 12.10 20.93 10.99
C ARG A 236 10.93 21.37 11.87
N ASN A 237 10.16 20.44 12.41
CA ASN A 237 9.04 20.74 13.30
C ASN A 237 9.46 21.32 14.67
N ARG A 238 10.72 21.15 15.10
CA ARG A 238 11.22 21.77 16.34
C ARG A 238 11.53 23.26 16.21
N PHE A 239 11.77 23.75 14.99
CA PHE A 239 12.15 25.16 14.74
C PHE A 239 10.99 26.03 14.28
N VAL A 240 9.87 25.46 13.84
CA VAL A 240 8.68 26.20 13.47
C VAL A 240 7.81 26.41 14.71
N ARG A 241 8.16 27.44 15.52
CA ARG A 241 7.32 27.98 16.59
C ARG A 241 6.21 28.88 16.03
N GLY A 242 5.53 28.50 14.98
CA GLY A 242 4.27 29.03 14.55
C GLY A 242 3.23 27.94 14.78
N ARG A 243 2.16 28.22 15.51
CA ARG A 243 1.02 27.30 15.65
C ARG A 243 0.48 26.95 14.28
N SER A 244 1.03 25.89 13.66
CA SER A 244 0.27 25.18 12.64
C SER A 244 -0.95 24.61 13.37
N PRO A 245 -2.16 24.76 12.85
CA PRO A 245 -3.31 24.07 13.41
C PRO A 245 -2.95 22.59 13.51
N VAL A 246 -3.16 22.01 14.68
CA VAL A 246 -3.00 20.55 14.86
C VAL A 246 -3.97 19.93 13.86
N PRO A 247 -3.53 19.01 12.97
CA PRO A 247 -4.46 18.38 12.05
C PRO A 247 -5.60 17.77 12.84
N THR A 248 -6.81 18.10 12.44
CA THR A 248 -8.03 17.69 13.14
C THR A 248 -8.24 16.18 12.98
N VAL A 249 -7.73 15.62 11.87
CA VAL A 249 -7.82 14.20 11.52
C VAL A 249 -6.49 13.75 10.91
N ALA A 250 -6.07 12.55 11.26
CA ALA A 250 -4.76 12.02 10.84
C ALA A 250 -4.85 11.20 9.53
N VAL A 251 -5.58 11.71 8.53
CA VAL A 251 -5.76 11.07 7.20
C VAL A 251 -4.87 11.70 6.15
N GLY A 252 -4.58 10.94 5.09
CA GLY A 252 -3.89 11.39 3.91
C GLY A 252 -4.80 11.43 2.67
N LEU A 253 -4.28 11.96 1.56
CA LEU A 253 -5.02 11.98 0.30
C LEU A 253 -5.38 10.56 -0.17
N THR A 254 -4.52 9.56 0.09
CA THR A 254 -4.80 8.16 -0.23
C THR A 254 -6.00 7.58 0.50
N ASP A 255 -6.38 8.14 1.65
CA ASP A 255 -7.55 7.71 2.39
C ASP A 255 -8.83 8.31 1.83
N LEU A 256 -8.76 9.51 1.27
CA LEU A 256 -9.89 10.30 0.80
C LEU A 256 -10.16 10.15 -0.70
N PHE A 257 -9.12 9.87 -1.51
CA PHE A 257 -9.21 9.87 -2.97
C PHE A 257 -8.82 8.52 -3.58
N THR A 258 -9.30 8.28 -4.80
CA THR A 258 -8.97 7.15 -5.67
C THR A 258 -8.99 7.62 -7.13
N PRO A 259 -8.16 7.08 -8.02
CA PRO A 259 -8.26 7.37 -9.45
C PRO A 259 -9.37 6.56 -10.14
N ILE A 260 -9.90 5.54 -9.46
CA ILE A 260 -10.82 4.55 -10.04
C ILE A 260 -12.15 4.59 -9.27
N SER A 261 -13.06 5.45 -9.67
CA SER A 261 -14.45 5.48 -9.21
C SER A 261 -15.31 6.23 -10.22
N THR A 262 -16.62 6.19 -10.07
CA THR A 262 -17.56 6.93 -10.93
C THR A 262 -17.60 8.43 -10.64
N GLY A 263 -16.97 8.88 -9.55
CA GLY A 263 -17.02 10.25 -9.06
C GLY A 263 -18.20 10.54 -8.11
N ARG A 264 -18.98 9.52 -7.79
CA ARG A 264 -20.04 9.58 -6.76
C ARG A 264 -19.54 8.88 -5.50
N VAL A 265 -19.78 9.47 -4.35
CA VAL A 265 -19.41 8.87 -3.07
C VAL A 265 -20.56 8.03 -2.53
N ASN A 266 -20.29 6.75 -2.26
CA ASN A 266 -21.25 5.87 -1.60
C ASN A 266 -21.30 6.17 -0.10
N VAL A 267 -22.35 6.82 0.34
CA VAL A 267 -22.55 7.22 1.75
C VAL A 267 -22.69 6.03 2.71
N ASN A 268 -23.06 4.84 2.20
CA ASN A 268 -23.19 3.64 3.03
C ASN A 268 -21.84 2.97 3.37
N THR A 269 -20.80 3.31 2.63
CA THR A 269 -19.46 2.71 2.81
C THR A 269 -18.40 3.75 3.17
N ALA A 270 -18.70 5.03 2.94
CA ALA A 270 -17.76 6.12 3.17
C ALA A 270 -17.40 6.26 4.66
N PRO A 271 -16.12 6.44 5.00
CA PRO A 271 -15.71 6.79 6.34
C PRO A 271 -16.10 8.23 6.67
N VAL A 272 -16.14 8.55 7.96
CA VAL A 272 -16.54 9.89 8.45
C VAL A 272 -15.69 11.00 7.83
N GLU A 273 -14.39 10.75 7.66
CA GLU A 273 -13.43 11.70 7.11
C GLU A 273 -13.75 12.06 5.66
N VAL A 274 -14.18 11.09 4.85
CA VAL A 274 -14.63 11.36 3.47
C VAL A 274 -15.93 12.15 3.48
N LEU A 275 -16.86 11.80 4.35
CA LEU A 275 -18.12 12.53 4.47
C LEU A 275 -17.92 13.99 4.89
N MET A 276 -16.93 14.27 5.77
CA MET A 276 -16.59 15.63 6.20
C MET A 276 -16.02 16.51 5.08
N VAL A 277 -15.55 15.93 4.00
CA VAL A 277 -15.05 16.66 2.81
C VAL A 277 -16.19 17.10 1.90
N LEU A 278 -17.39 16.51 2.05
CA LEU A 278 -18.58 16.92 1.28
C LEU A 278 -19.00 18.36 1.62
N PRO A 279 -19.37 19.18 0.63
CA PRO A 279 -19.80 20.56 0.87
C PRO A 279 -20.95 20.66 1.87
N GLY A 280 -20.76 21.48 2.91
CA GLY A 280 -21.77 21.72 3.94
C GLY A 280 -21.94 20.59 4.98
N VAL A 281 -21.15 19.53 4.92
CA VAL A 281 -21.13 18.47 5.91
C VAL A 281 -20.11 18.78 7.00
N ASN A 282 -20.56 18.88 8.24
CA ASN A 282 -19.71 18.97 9.41
C ASN A 282 -19.55 17.59 10.07
N GLU A 283 -18.73 17.51 11.10
CA GLU A 283 -18.47 16.26 11.84
C GLU A 283 -19.75 15.64 12.42
N ILE A 284 -20.71 16.46 12.89
CA ILE A 284 -21.97 15.98 13.47
C ILE A 284 -22.80 15.29 12.40
N ILE A 285 -22.95 15.93 11.24
CA ILE A 285 -23.71 15.39 10.09
C ILE A 285 -23.00 14.13 9.55
N ALA A 286 -21.68 14.18 9.39
CA ALA A 286 -20.90 13.02 8.92
C ALA A 286 -21.07 11.80 9.84
N ASN A 287 -20.99 12.02 11.16
CA ASN A 287 -21.23 10.96 12.15
C ASN A 287 -22.68 10.44 12.13
N ALA A 288 -23.65 11.30 11.92
CA ALA A 288 -25.05 10.90 11.81
C ALA A 288 -25.31 10.03 10.57
N ILE A 289 -24.74 10.42 9.42
CA ILE A 289 -24.80 9.63 8.18
C ILE A 289 -24.13 8.27 8.39
N HIS A 290 -22.89 8.27 8.89
CA HIS A 290 -22.12 7.06 9.11
C HIS A 290 -22.78 6.12 10.13
N SER A 291 -23.27 6.63 11.24
CA SER A 291 -23.94 5.84 12.27
C SER A 291 -25.18 5.15 11.72
N ARG A 292 -26.02 5.88 10.95
CA ARG A 292 -27.20 5.29 10.31
C ARG A 292 -26.81 4.22 9.28
N ALA A 293 -25.77 4.46 8.49
CA ALA A 293 -25.29 3.47 7.51
C ALA A 293 -24.81 2.17 8.16
N MET A 294 -24.36 2.22 9.43
CA MET A 294 -23.91 1.08 10.22
C MET A 294 -25.03 0.36 10.98
N GLU A 295 -26.21 0.95 11.06
CA GLU A 295 -27.35 0.30 11.71
C GLU A 295 -27.82 -0.90 10.89
N PRO A 296 -28.35 -1.96 11.52
CA PRO A 296 -28.99 -3.05 10.80
C PRO A 296 -30.21 -2.55 10.00
N SER A 297 -30.31 -2.97 8.75
CA SER A 297 -31.49 -2.66 7.92
C SER A 297 -32.75 -3.24 8.53
N ASP A 298 -33.79 -2.44 8.64
CA ASP A 298 -35.12 -2.93 8.92
C ASP A 298 -35.88 -3.21 7.61
N ILE A 299 -37.00 -3.95 7.73
CA ILE A 299 -37.87 -4.29 6.58
C ILE A 299 -38.54 -3.03 6.00
N SER A 300 -38.77 -2.01 6.83
CA SER A 300 -39.40 -0.77 6.42
C SER A 300 -38.45 0.18 5.67
N GLY A 301 -37.13 -0.02 5.82
CA GLY A 301 -36.08 0.85 5.25
C GLY A 301 -36.00 2.21 5.93
N LEU A 302 -36.57 2.34 7.12
CA LEU A 302 -36.51 3.58 7.92
C LEU A 302 -35.21 3.65 8.72
N THR A 303 -34.60 2.52 9.06
CA THR A 303 -33.31 2.39 9.71
C THR A 303 -32.35 1.61 8.82
N GLY A 304 -31.05 1.74 9.10
CA GLY A 304 -30.01 1.06 8.34
C GLY A 304 -29.54 1.85 7.12
N PRO A 305 -28.79 1.19 6.21
CA PRO A 305 -28.19 1.81 5.05
C PRO A 305 -29.19 2.53 4.15
N PHE A 306 -28.75 3.62 3.55
CA PHE A 306 -29.58 4.42 2.65
C PHE A 306 -29.85 3.67 1.34
N ARG A 307 -31.12 3.51 0.99
CA ARG A 307 -31.55 2.91 -0.29
C ARG A 307 -31.62 3.94 -1.43
N THR A 308 -31.86 5.19 -1.06
CA THR A 308 -31.91 6.32 -1.99
C THR A 308 -31.27 7.55 -1.35
N VAL A 309 -30.72 8.44 -2.15
CA VAL A 309 -30.13 9.70 -1.71
C VAL A 309 -31.16 10.59 -0.97
N ASP A 310 -32.44 10.52 -1.36
CA ASP A 310 -33.52 11.29 -0.70
C ASP A 310 -33.69 10.96 0.79
N GLN A 311 -33.28 9.77 1.21
CA GLN A 311 -33.34 9.38 2.62
C GLN A 311 -32.36 10.18 3.50
N LEU A 312 -31.34 10.81 2.93
CA LEU A 312 -30.46 11.73 3.66
C LEU A 312 -31.25 12.92 4.25
N ARG A 313 -32.35 13.34 3.61
CA ARG A 313 -33.23 14.41 4.12
C ARG A 313 -33.93 14.09 5.44
N SER A 314 -33.97 12.81 5.80
CA SER A 314 -34.55 12.41 7.09
C SER A 314 -33.60 12.66 8.28
N LEU A 315 -32.34 12.92 8.01
CA LEU A 315 -31.36 13.29 9.02
C LEU A 315 -31.45 14.80 9.30
N PRO A 316 -31.27 15.23 10.56
CA PRO A 316 -31.28 16.64 10.91
C PRO A 316 -30.08 17.35 10.27
N ASP A 317 -30.29 18.59 9.87
CA ASP A 317 -29.26 19.53 9.40
C ASP A 317 -28.48 19.14 8.12
N VAL A 318 -28.89 18.07 7.41
CA VAL A 318 -28.27 17.70 6.13
C VAL A 318 -28.57 18.77 5.09
N PRO A 319 -27.53 19.33 4.43
CA PRO A 319 -27.70 20.32 3.38
C PRO A 319 -28.51 19.77 2.18
N LEU A 320 -29.48 20.54 1.72
CA LEU A 320 -30.31 20.15 0.56
C LEU A 320 -29.50 19.98 -0.74
N GLU A 321 -28.32 20.59 -0.79
CA GLU A 321 -27.42 20.52 -1.93
C GLU A 321 -26.78 19.14 -2.10
N LEU A 322 -26.66 18.35 -1.02
CA LEU A 322 -26.17 16.97 -1.05
C LEU A 322 -27.17 16.01 -1.73
N VAL A 323 -28.41 16.41 -1.88
CA VAL A 323 -29.51 15.55 -2.33
C VAL A 323 -29.96 15.95 -3.75
N ARG A 324 -29.13 16.69 -4.46
CA ARG A 324 -29.30 17.02 -5.89
C ARG A 324 -28.26 16.30 -6.73
#